data_5dbc7ce7e3e009b1168cc982f1def876
#
_entry.id   5dbc7ce7e3e009b1168cc982f1def876
#
_cell.length_a   1.000
_cell.length_b   1.000
_cell.length_c   1.000
_cell.angle_alpha   90.00
_cell.angle_beta   90.00
_cell.angle_gamma   90.00
#
_symmetry.space_group_name_H-M   'P 1'
#
loop_
_entity.id
_entity.type
_entity.pdbx_description
1 polymer ?
#
loop_
_entity_poly.entity_id
_entity_poly.type
_entity_poly.pdbx_seq_one_letter_code
_entity_poly.pdbx_strand_id
1 'polypeptide(L)'
;MLTEKMLVAGVGNIFLGDDGFGVEVARRLATAGLPSWVQVADYGISGMHLAYDLANGYDSAILVDTAQCGGEPGTLTVIEAAPGGGPAQAGEEQQAGEAAQPDHRAPAGEIAETRLFDAHGMQPDVVLGVLDMLGAGSARVLVVGCEPASLDYGMELSEPVAKAVDAAVGVVMDLIAEAGAARSSGEGASHVSRHPR
;
A
#
# COMPACT_ATOMS: atom_id res chain seq x y z
N MET A 1 14.99 -14.20 -19.35
CA MET A 1 14.73 -12.79 -18.98
C MET A 1 13.56 -12.81 -18.02
N LEU A 2 13.78 -12.51 -16.73
CA LEU A 2 12.70 -12.31 -15.78
C LEU A 2 12.09 -10.94 -16.11
N THR A 3 10.87 -10.95 -16.61
CA THR A 3 10.13 -9.69 -16.85
C THR A 3 9.63 -9.22 -15.49
N GLU A 4 10.26 -8.16 -14.96
CA GLU A 4 9.77 -7.51 -13.75
C GLU A 4 8.27 -7.19 -13.89
N LYS A 5 7.49 -7.59 -12.90
CA LYS A 5 6.04 -7.38 -12.85
C LYS A 5 5.70 -6.42 -11.73
N MET A 6 4.78 -5.50 -12.02
CA MET A 6 4.23 -4.57 -11.05
C MET A 6 2.76 -4.86 -10.78
N LEU A 7 2.38 -4.85 -9.52
CA LEU A 7 0.99 -4.89 -9.09
C LEU A 7 0.54 -3.49 -8.66
N VAL A 8 -0.63 -3.06 -9.15
CA VAL A 8 -1.38 -1.93 -8.59
C VAL A 8 -2.58 -2.50 -7.85
N ALA A 9 -2.62 -2.36 -6.55
CA ALA A 9 -3.63 -2.94 -5.69
C ALA A 9 -4.52 -1.84 -5.09
N GLY A 10 -5.81 -1.85 -5.40
CA GLY A 10 -6.80 -1.08 -4.68
C GLY A 10 -7.20 -1.80 -3.40
N VAL A 11 -7.05 -1.12 -2.27
CA VAL A 11 -7.36 -1.63 -0.94
C VAL A 11 -8.43 -0.77 -0.32
N GLY A 12 -9.19 -1.32 0.63
CA GLY A 12 -10.20 -0.61 1.40
C GLY A 12 -11.58 -1.27 1.38
N ASN A 13 -12.48 -0.78 2.21
CA ASN A 13 -13.81 -1.33 2.40
C ASN A 13 -14.87 -0.40 1.81
N ILE A 14 -15.51 -0.80 0.72
CA ILE A 14 -16.55 -0.01 0.03
C ILE A 14 -17.81 0.26 0.89
N PHE A 15 -17.94 -0.33 2.06
CA PHE A 15 -19.04 -0.09 2.99
C PHE A 15 -18.71 0.93 4.08
N LEU A 16 -17.50 1.49 4.08
CA LEU A 16 -17.01 2.45 5.06
C LEU A 16 -16.67 3.82 4.42
N GLY A 17 -17.59 4.36 3.62
CA GLY A 17 -17.44 5.69 3.03
C GLY A 17 -16.13 5.84 2.23
N ASP A 18 -15.26 6.76 2.66
CA ASP A 18 -14.02 7.08 1.96
C ASP A 18 -13.01 5.92 1.89
N ASP A 19 -13.15 4.90 2.72
CA ASP A 19 -12.32 3.70 2.69
C ASP A 19 -12.46 2.92 1.35
N GLY A 20 -13.51 3.16 0.59
CA GLY A 20 -13.68 2.68 -0.78
C GLY A 20 -12.79 3.34 -1.84
N PHE A 21 -11.98 4.34 -1.47
CA PHE A 21 -11.15 5.12 -2.39
C PHE A 21 -10.23 4.27 -3.25
N GLY A 22 -9.45 3.38 -2.63
CA GLY A 22 -8.49 2.54 -3.35
C GLY A 22 -9.15 1.61 -4.36
N VAL A 23 -10.32 1.06 -4.00
CA VAL A 23 -11.13 0.21 -4.89
C VAL A 23 -11.62 1.00 -6.11
N GLU A 24 -12.09 2.24 -5.91
CA GLU A 24 -12.56 3.08 -7.02
C GLU A 24 -11.43 3.49 -7.96
N VAL A 25 -10.24 3.82 -7.44
CA VAL A 25 -9.04 4.10 -8.24
C VAL A 25 -8.64 2.88 -9.07
N ALA A 26 -8.60 1.68 -8.45
CA ALA A 26 -8.27 0.44 -9.17
C ALA A 26 -9.26 0.14 -10.30
N ARG A 27 -10.57 0.38 -10.08
CA ARG A 27 -11.60 0.22 -11.12
C ARG A 27 -11.35 1.13 -12.33
N ARG A 28 -10.97 2.38 -12.12
CA ARG A 28 -10.65 3.31 -13.20
C ARG A 28 -9.38 2.90 -13.95
N LEU A 29 -8.33 2.53 -13.22
CA LEU A 29 -7.09 2.05 -13.80
C LEU A 29 -7.25 0.78 -14.63
N ALA A 30 -8.14 -0.13 -14.25
CA ALA A 30 -8.42 -1.36 -15.00
C ALA A 30 -8.89 -1.09 -16.45
N THR A 31 -9.41 0.11 -16.73
CA THR A 31 -9.87 0.52 -18.08
C THR A 31 -8.87 1.45 -18.80
N ALA A 32 -7.74 1.79 -18.18
CA ALA A 32 -6.81 2.83 -18.65
C ALA A 32 -5.77 2.36 -19.68
N GLY A 33 -5.79 1.10 -20.12
CA GLY A 33 -4.86 0.61 -21.16
C GLY A 33 -3.40 0.56 -20.69
N LEU A 34 -3.14 -0.06 -19.57
CA LEU A 34 -1.82 -0.17 -18.94
C LEU A 34 -0.85 -1.07 -19.69
N PRO A 35 0.47 -0.90 -19.51
CA PRO A 35 1.48 -1.80 -20.06
C PRO A 35 1.28 -3.24 -19.58
N SER A 36 1.64 -4.23 -20.42
CA SER A 36 1.44 -5.66 -20.15
C SER A 36 2.20 -6.20 -18.94
N TRP A 37 3.18 -5.48 -18.42
CA TRP A 37 3.94 -5.82 -17.22
C TRP A 37 3.30 -5.27 -15.94
N VAL A 38 2.23 -4.48 -16.06
CA VAL A 38 1.46 -3.94 -14.93
C VAL A 38 0.14 -4.68 -14.83
N GLN A 39 -0.17 -5.19 -13.66
CA GLN A 39 -1.47 -5.74 -13.33
C GLN A 39 -2.18 -4.85 -12.32
N VAL A 40 -3.46 -4.59 -12.53
CA VAL A 40 -4.32 -3.89 -11.57
C VAL A 40 -5.32 -4.89 -11.00
N ALA A 41 -5.52 -4.85 -9.69
CA ALA A 41 -6.51 -5.66 -9.02
C ALA A 41 -7.15 -4.91 -7.84
N ASP A 42 -8.44 -5.18 -7.65
CA ASP A 42 -9.21 -4.76 -6.48
C ASP A 42 -9.10 -5.87 -5.43
N TYR A 43 -8.43 -5.60 -4.33
CA TYR A 43 -8.30 -6.52 -3.20
C TYR A 43 -9.33 -6.24 -2.10
N GLY A 44 -9.97 -5.07 -2.13
CA GLY A 44 -10.91 -4.69 -1.09
C GLY A 44 -10.31 -4.86 0.30
N ILE A 45 -10.94 -5.70 1.12
CA ILE A 45 -10.48 -6.04 2.48
C ILE A 45 -9.59 -7.29 2.54
N SER A 46 -9.13 -7.82 1.40
CA SER A 46 -8.44 -9.12 1.33
C SER A 46 -6.91 -9.01 1.38
N GLY A 47 -6.33 -8.36 2.42
CA GLY A 47 -4.89 -8.15 2.54
C GLY A 47 -4.06 -9.42 2.58
N MET A 48 -4.61 -10.52 3.09
CA MET A 48 -3.90 -11.80 3.06
C MET A 48 -3.68 -12.30 1.63
N HIS A 49 -4.67 -12.13 0.73
CA HIS A 49 -4.50 -12.45 -0.68
C HIS A 49 -3.49 -11.51 -1.34
N LEU A 50 -3.58 -10.21 -1.05
CA LEU A 50 -2.62 -9.23 -1.52
C LEU A 50 -1.19 -9.58 -1.11
N ALA A 51 -0.96 -9.90 0.17
CA ALA A 51 0.35 -10.28 0.66
C ALA A 51 0.87 -11.57 0.00
N TYR A 52 0.00 -12.57 -0.20
CA TYR A 52 0.36 -13.81 -0.90
C TYR A 52 0.76 -13.56 -2.36
N ASP A 53 -0.01 -12.76 -3.09
CA ASP A 53 0.26 -12.44 -4.48
C ASP A 53 1.56 -11.64 -4.62
N LEU A 54 1.80 -10.66 -3.75
CA LEU A 54 3.05 -9.90 -3.70
C LEU A 54 4.26 -10.80 -3.43
N ALA A 55 4.13 -11.75 -2.50
CA ALA A 55 5.21 -12.68 -2.18
C ALA A 55 5.57 -13.63 -3.35
N ASN A 56 4.64 -13.90 -4.26
CA ASN A 56 4.79 -14.98 -5.23
C ASN A 56 4.78 -14.53 -6.69
N GLY A 57 4.67 -13.27 -7.01
CA GLY A 57 4.47 -12.93 -8.41
C GLY A 57 4.90 -11.55 -8.89
N TYR A 58 5.31 -10.65 -7.99
CA TYR A 58 5.60 -9.27 -8.35
C TYR A 58 6.91 -8.79 -7.76
N ASP A 59 7.62 -7.96 -8.52
CA ASP A 59 8.89 -7.36 -8.12
C ASP A 59 8.68 -5.99 -7.47
N SER A 60 7.53 -5.36 -7.75
CA SER A 60 7.14 -4.08 -7.18
C SER A 60 5.62 -3.96 -7.08
N ALA A 61 5.14 -3.09 -6.18
CA ALA A 61 3.73 -2.80 -6.01
C ALA A 61 3.45 -1.33 -5.74
N ILE A 62 2.25 -0.89 -6.16
CA ILE A 62 1.63 0.36 -5.74
C ILE A 62 0.34 -0.01 -5.03
N LEU A 63 0.27 0.25 -3.74
CA LEU A 63 -0.95 0.10 -2.94
C LEU A 63 -1.71 1.43 -2.98
N VAL A 64 -2.99 1.40 -3.26
CA VAL A 64 -3.85 2.58 -3.23
C VAL A 64 -4.89 2.39 -2.14
N ASP A 65 -4.92 3.30 -1.18
CA ASP A 65 -5.76 3.19 0.03
C ASP A 65 -6.07 4.57 0.62
N THR A 66 -6.90 4.63 1.64
CA THR A 66 -6.96 5.80 2.52
C THR A 66 -5.78 5.80 3.48
N ALA A 67 -5.31 7.00 3.85
CA ALA A 67 -4.23 7.17 4.81
C ALA A 67 -4.47 8.43 5.64
N GLN A 68 -4.62 8.24 6.95
CA GLN A 68 -4.79 9.35 7.91
C GLN A 68 -3.41 9.94 8.24
N CYS A 69 -3.02 10.95 7.48
CA CYS A 69 -1.76 11.69 7.67
C CYS A 69 -1.98 13.04 8.37
N GLY A 70 -3.22 13.37 8.71
CA GLY A 70 -3.61 14.64 9.36
C GLY A 70 -3.67 15.83 8.40
N GLY A 71 -3.81 15.55 7.10
CA GLY A 71 -4.01 16.55 6.05
C GLY A 71 -5.47 16.96 5.86
N GLU A 72 -5.72 17.81 4.88
CA GLU A 72 -7.07 18.13 4.42
C GLU A 72 -7.68 16.93 3.69
N PRO A 73 -8.98 16.60 3.89
CA PRO A 73 -9.61 15.50 3.16
C PRO A 73 -9.42 15.59 1.64
N GLY A 74 -9.08 14.47 1.00
CA GLY A 74 -8.75 14.40 -0.41
C GLY A 74 -7.29 14.72 -0.75
N THR A 75 -6.45 15.04 0.23
CA THR A 75 -5.00 15.20 0.02
C THR A 75 -4.36 13.85 -0.31
N LEU A 76 -3.56 13.82 -1.38
CA LEU A 76 -2.83 12.62 -1.78
C LEU A 76 -1.40 12.66 -1.23
N THR A 77 -0.93 11.51 -0.74
CA THR A 77 0.42 11.31 -0.25
C THR A 77 1.01 10.06 -0.88
N VAL A 78 2.26 10.12 -1.35
CA VAL A 78 3.00 8.95 -1.82
C VAL A 78 4.08 8.61 -0.80
N ILE A 79 4.04 7.37 -0.30
CA ILE A 79 4.97 6.87 0.72
C ILE A 79 5.69 5.66 0.14
N GLU A 80 7.02 5.62 0.23
CA GLU A 80 7.78 4.41 -0.08
C GLU A 80 7.93 3.58 1.20
N ALA A 81 7.43 2.35 1.15
CA ALA A 81 7.57 1.42 2.25
C ALA A 81 8.99 0.84 2.26
N ALA A 82 9.70 1.03 3.35
CA ALA A 82 11.03 0.46 3.52
C ALA A 82 10.91 -1.05 3.84
N PRO A 83 11.69 -1.92 3.17
CA PRO A 83 11.76 -3.33 3.55
C PRO A 83 12.25 -3.46 5.01
N GLY A 84 11.50 -4.19 5.83
CA GLY A 84 11.87 -4.41 7.25
C GLY A 84 11.59 -3.24 8.19
N GLY A 85 10.95 -2.20 7.73
CA GLY A 85 10.52 -1.07 8.54
C GLY A 85 9.04 -1.21 8.91
N GLY A 86 8.75 -1.64 10.14
CA GLY A 86 7.46 -1.31 10.74
C GLY A 86 7.23 0.21 10.68
N PRO A 87 6.02 0.74 10.95
CA PRO A 87 5.68 2.13 10.73
C PRO A 87 6.73 3.02 11.36
N ALA A 88 7.28 3.94 10.55
CA ALA A 88 8.14 4.99 11.07
C ALA A 88 7.32 5.72 12.16
N GLN A 89 7.73 5.57 13.41
CA GLN A 89 7.12 6.25 14.53
C GLN A 89 7.23 7.76 14.26
N ALA A 90 6.13 8.37 13.85
CA ALA A 90 5.98 9.81 13.95
C ALA A 90 6.13 10.15 15.44
N GLY A 91 7.15 10.97 15.76
CA GLY A 91 7.65 11.21 17.11
C GLY A 91 6.54 11.52 18.10
N GLU A 92 6.33 10.61 19.05
CA GLU A 92 5.67 10.93 20.30
C GLU A 92 6.71 11.55 21.23
N GLU A 93 6.60 12.86 21.42
CA GLU A 93 7.21 13.53 22.57
C GLU A 93 6.52 13.00 23.84
N GLN A 94 7.28 12.18 24.58
CA GLN A 94 6.87 11.69 25.89
C GLN A 94 6.76 12.86 26.86
N GLN A 95 5.54 13.19 27.27
CA GLN A 95 5.34 13.86 28.55
C GLN A 95 5.06 12.80 29.63
N ALA A 96 6.03 12.71 30.54
CA ALA A 96 5.95 11.91 31.74
C ALA A 96 4.84 12.43 32.67
N GLY A 97 3.89 11.56 33.00
CA GLY A 97 2.89 11.74 34.04
C GLY A 97 2.75 10.45 34.83
N GLU A 98 3.21 10.51 36.08
CA GLU A 98 3.28 9.47 37.09
C GLU A 98 1.91 9.00 37.60
N ALA A 99 1.86 7.71 37.98
CA ALA A 99 0.97 7.02 38.90
C ALA A 99 -0.29 6.33 38.37
N ALA A 100 -0.27 5.02 38.38
CA ALA A 100 -1.01 4.07 39.22
C ALA A 100 -1.11 2.69 38.57
N GLN A 101 -0.49 1.68 39.21
CA GLN A 101 -0.75 0.24 38.92
C GLN A 101 -2.16 -0.12 39.41
N PRO A 102 -2.86 -1.07 38.73
CA PRO A 102 -2.93 -2.39 39.35
C PRO A 102 -2.70 -3.56 38.37
N ASP A 103 -1.95 -4.50 38.91
CA ASP A 103 -1.75 -5.89 38.66
C ASP A 103 -2.95 -6.62 38.00
N HIS A 104 -2.75 -7.11 36.74
CA HIS A 104 -3.41 -8.31 36.24
C HIS A 104 -2.59 -8.89 35.08
N ARG A 105 -1.88 -9.96 35.43
CA ARG A 105 -1.10 -10.83 34.59
C ARG A 105 -2.02 -11.59 33.61
N ALA A 106 -2.10 -11.12 32.36
CA ALA A 106 -2.68 -11.87 31.26
C ALA A 106 -1.59 -12.70 30.54
N PRO A 107 -1.87 -13.93 30.12
CA PRO A 107 -0.86 -14.82 29.53
C PRO A 107 -0.40 -14.31 28.16
N ALA A 108 0.91 -14.30 27.97
CA ALA A 108 1.57 -13.93 26.73
C ALA A 108 1.32 -15.00 25.65
N GLY A 109 0.27 -14.87 24.88
CA GLY A 109 -0.07 -15.78 23.79
C GLY A 109 -1.25 -15.34 22.94
N GLU A 110 -2.15 -14.54 23.51
CA GLU A 110 -3.43 -14.20 22.85
C GLU A 110 -3.45 -12.85 22.11
N ILE A 111 -2.43 -12.04 22.26
CA ILE A 111 -2.45 -10.64 21.76
C ILE A 111 -2.03 -10.55 20.27
N ALA A 112 -1.33 -11.54 19.75
CA ALA A 112 -0.85 -11.52 18.36
C ALA A 112 -1.94 -11.91 17.33
N GLU A 113 -2.84 -12.82 17.70
CA GLU A 113 -3.87 -13.29 16.76
C GLU A 113 -5.05 -12.34 16.61
N THR A 114 -5.39 -11.57 17.64
CA THR A 114 -6.54 -10.66 17.61
C THR A 114 -6.31 -9.42 16.74
N ARG A 115 -5.06 -9.00 16.53
CA ARG A 115 -4.73 -7.85 15.66
C ARG A 115 -4.70 -8.20 14.18
N LEU A 116 -4.56 -9.49 13.83
CA LEU A 116 -4.56 -9.97 12.46
C LEU A 116 -5.97 -10.12 11.86
N PHE A 117 -7.02 -10.05 12.69
CA PHE A 117 -8.40 -10.28 12.27
C PHE A 117 -9.33 -9.07 12.48
N ASP A 118 -8.80 -7.93 12.89
CA ASP A 118 -9.62 -6.72 12.98
C ASP A 118 -9.89 -6.20 11.57
N ALA A 119 -11.13 -6.34 11.11
CA ALA A 119 -11.56 -5.95 9.77
C ALA A 119 -11.46 -4.41 9.51
N HIS A 120 -11.06 -3.63 10.52
CA HIS A 120 -10.73 -2.23 10.45
C HIS A 120 -9.24 -1.96 10.22
N GLY A 121 -8.42 -3.01 10.10
CA GLY A 121 -6.95 -2.95 10.14
C GLY A 121 -6.26 -3.38 8.86
N MET A 122 -6.86 -3.14 7.68
CA MET A 122 -6.15 -3.30 6.41
C MET A 122 -5.35 -2.05 6.08
N GLN A 123 -4.59 -1.56 7.06
CA GLN A 123 -3.63 -0.50 6.83
C GLN A 123 -2.42 -1.07 6.09
N PRO A 124 -1.74 -0.31 5.23
CA PRO A 124 -0.57 -0.76 4.48
C PRO A 124 0.51 -1.42 5.34
N ASP A 125 0.63 -1.03 6.60
CA ASP A 125 1.54 -1.60 7.60
C ASP A 125 1.25 -3.06 7.94
N VAL A 126 0.00 -3.49 7.93
CA VAL A 126 -0.38 -4.91 8.14
C VAL A 126 0.06 -5.74 6.93
N VAL A 127 -0.16 -5.25 5.71
CA VAL A 127 0.29 -5.92 4.48
C VAL A 127 1.81 -6.03 4.48
N LEU A 128 2.52 -4.96 4.83
CA LEU A 128 3.98 -4.95 4.92
C LEU A 128 4.50 -5.90 5.98
N GLY A 129 3.84 -5.97 7.15
CA GLY A 129 4.19 -6.91 8.22
C GLY A 129 4.03 -8.38 7.78
N VAL A 130 3.00 -8.70 7.00
CA VAL A 130 2.82 -10.05 6.44
C VAL A 130 3.88 -10.34 5.37
N LEU A 131 4.24 -9.38 4.52
CA LEU A 131 5.33 -9.52 3.54
C LEU A 131 6.67 -9.81 4.20
N ASP A 132 6.98 -9.13 5.30
CA ASP A 132 8.19 -9.40 6.09
C ASP A 132 8.18 -10.83 6.67
N MET A 133 7.05 -11.28 7.21
CA MET A 133 6.89 -12.64 7.72
C MET A 133 7.04 -13.72 6.64
N LEU A 134 6.62 -13.43 5.41
CA LEU A 134 6.74 -14.33 4.26
C LEU A 134 8.13 -14.30 3.59
N GLY A 135 9.02 -13.44 4.06
CA GLY A 135 10.36 -13.27 3.47
C GLY A 135 10.34 -12.59 2.10
N ALA A 136 9.23 -11.94 1.75
CA ALA A 136 9.03 -11.25 0.47
C ALA A 136 9.56 -9.80 0.50
N GLY A 137 10.39 -9.43 1.46
CA GLY A 137 10.88 -8.07 1.70
C GLY A 137 11.79 -7.46 0.61
N SER A 138 11.89 -8.09 -0.57
CA SER A 138 12.64 -7.55 -1.71
C SER A 138 11.79 -6.75 -2.71
N ALA A 139 10.47 -6.81 -2.64
CA ALA A 139 9.61 -6.05 -3.51
C ALA A 139 9.59 -4.57 -3.09
N ARG A 140 9.78 -3.67 -4.05
CA ARG A 140 9.59 -2.23 -3.81
C ARG A 140 8.10 -1.93 -3.71
N VAL A 141 7.65 -1.42 -2.58
CA VAL A 141 6.24 -1.08 -2.35
C VAL A 141 6.08 0.42 -2.17
N LEU A 142 5.21 1.02 -2.99
CA LEU A 142 4.76 2.40 -2.85
C LEU A 142 3.31 2.39 -2.37
N VAL A 143 2.95 3.34 -1.51
CA VAL A 143 1.58 3.57 -1.06
C VAL A 143 1.12 4.93 -1.57
N VAL A 144 0.03 4.95 -2.32
CA VAL A 144 -0.68 6.18 -2.70
C VAL A 144 -1.88 6.30 -1.77
N GLY A 145 -1.73 7.12 -0.74
CA GLY A 145 -2.72 7.36 0.29
C GLY A 145 -3.57 8.59 -0.01
N CYS A 146 -4.85 8.54 0.35
CA CYS A 146 -5.76 9.68 0.32
C CYS A 146 -6.25 9.98 1.74
N GLU A 147 -6.16 11.22 2.20
CA GLU A 147 -6.72 11.63 3.49
C GLU A 147 -8.25 11.52 3.44
N PRO A 148 -8.89 10.69 4.29
CA PRO A 148 -10.33 10.56 4.33
C PRO A 148 -11.01 11.72 5.05
N ALA A 149 -12.25 12.06 4.66
CA ALA A 149 -13.11 12.92 5.43
C ALA A 149 -13.93 12.15 6.48
N SER A 150 -14.37 10.93 6.13
CA SER A 150 -15.13 10.06 7.02
C SER A 150 -14.95 8.59 6.63
N LEU A 151 -14.82 7.74 7.65
CA LEU A 151 -14.80 6.29 7.55
C LEU A 151 -16.07 5.67 8.17
N ASP A 152 -17.15 6.46 8.26
CA ASP A 152 -18.44 5.99 8.74
C ASP A 152 -19.09 5.02 7.73
N TYR A 153 -20.07 4.26 8.20
CA TYR A 153 -20.85 3.38 7.34
C TYR A 153 -21.50 4.14 6.18
N GLY A 154 -21.21 3.71 4.98
CA GLY A 154 -21.71 4.30 3.74
C GLY A 154 -21.00 3.69 2.54
N MET A 155 -21.59 3.83 1.35
CA MET A 155 -21.01 3.32 0.10
C MET A 155 -20.51 4.42 -0.82
N GLU A 156 -20.69 5.68 -0.44
CA GLU A 156 -20.32 6.82 -1.26
C GLU A 156 -19.06 7.49 -0.69
N LEU A 157 -18.15 7.84 -1.58
CA LEU A 157 -17.01 8.68 -1.22
C LEU A 157 -17.50 10.10 -0.91
N SER A 158 -16.91 10.75 0.07
CA SER A 158 -17.10 12.18 0.33
C SER A 158 -16.67 13.00 -0.89
N GLU A 159 -17.22 14.22 -1.02
CA GLU A 159 -16.93 15.08 -2.18
C GLU A 159 -15.43 15.36 -2.39
N PRO A 160 -14.62 15.67 -1.35
CA PRO A 160 -13.19 15.88 -1.54
C PRO A 160 -12.45 14.61 -1.99
N VAL A 161 -12.78 13.46 -1.41
CA VAL A 161 -12.15 12.17 -1.76
C VAL A 161 -12.57 11.71 -3.16
N ALA A 162 -13.85 11.87 -3.52
CA ALA A 162 -14.34 11.58 -4.87
C ALA A 162 -13.62 12.40 -5.95
N LYS A 163 -13.31 13.67 -5.67
CA LYS A 163 -12.53 14.54 -6.58
C LYS A 163 -11.05 14.12 -6.67
N ALA A 164 -10.50 13.54 -5.59
CA ALA A 164 -9.11 13.09 -5.56
C ALA A 164 -8.88 11.82 -6.39
N VAL A 165 -9.91 11.04 -6.72
CA VAL A 165 -9.78 9.78 -7.46
C VAL A 165 -9.10 9.99 -8.82
N ASP A 166 -9.49 11.01 -9.60
CA ASP A 166 -8.87 11.26 -10.91
C ASP A 166 -7.42 11.71 -10.79
N ALA A 167 -7.11 12.49 -9.76
CA ALA A 167 -5.74 12.90 -9.46
C ALA A 167 -4.88 11.68 -9.05
N ALA A 168 -5.43 10.77 -8.26
CA ALA A 168 -4.74 9.55 -7.86
C ALA A 168 -4.46 8.61 -9.04
N VAL A 169 -5.42 8.48 -9.96
CA VAL A 169 -5.18 7.75 -11.23
C VAL A 169 -4.00 8.37 -11.97
N GLY A 170 -3.92 9.70 -12.07
CA GLY A 170 -2.77 10.40 -12.66
C GLY A 170 -1.46 10.08 -11.95
N VAL A 171 -1.42 10.18 -10.62
CA VAL A 171 -0.23 9.87 -9.81
C VAL A 171 0.23 8.43 -10.05
N VAL A 172 -0.68 7.45 -10.03
CA VAL A 172 -0.33 6.04 -10.28
C VAL A 172 0.21 5.84 -11.70
N MET A 173 -0.38 6.50 -12.70
CA MET A 173 0.11 6.43 -14.09
C MET A 173 1.52 7.01 -14.23
N ASP A 174 1.82 8.11 -13.54
CA ASP A 174 3.16 8.71 -13.52
C ASP A 174 4.19 7.78 -12.86
N LEU A 175 3.84 7.17 -11.73
CA LEU A 175 4.71 6.18 -11.05
C LEU A 175 4.97 4.95 -11.94
N ILE A 176 3.98 4.48 -12.68
CA ILE A 176 4.15 3.38 -13.66
C ILE A 176 5.10 3.82 -14.79
N ALA A 177 4.96 5.04 -15.30
CA ALA A 177 5.82 5.55 -16.36
C ALA A 177 7.27 5.70 -15.90
N GLU A 178 7.50 6.19 -14.69
CA GLU A 178 8.83 6.27 -14.07
C GLU A 178 9.48 4.90 -13.92
N ALA A 179 8.72 3.91 -13.42
CA ALA A 179 9.20 2.54 -13.31
C ALA A 179 9.55 1.94 -14.68
N GLY A 180 8.72 2.21 -15.70
CA GLY A 180 8.98 1.80 -17.08
C GLY A 180 10.27 2.40 -17.67
N ALA A 181 10.53 3.68 -17.39
CA ALA A 181 11.76 4.35 -17.83
C ALA A 181 13.01 3.77 -17.15
N ALA A 182 12.94 3.46 -15.86
CA ALA A 182 14.03 2.82 -15.12
C ALA A 182 14.37 1.42 -15.68
N ARG A 183 13.37 0.62 -16.05
CA ARG A 183 13.53 -0.69 -16.69
C ARG A 183 14.28 -0.59 -18.02
N SER A 184 13.88 0.37 -18.88
CA SER A 184 14.51 0.58 -20.18
C SER A 184 15.98 1.00 -20.07
N SER A 185 16.31 1.74 -19.00
CA SER A 185 17.69 2.18 -18.72
C SER A 185 18.59 1.05 -18.19
N GLY A 186 18.03 0.09 -17.43
CA GLY A 186 18.75 -1.07 -16.89
C GLY A 186 19.11 -2.11 -17.95
N GLU A 187 18.31 -2.29 -19.00
CA GLU A 187 18.60 -3.22 -20.09
C GLU A 187 19.77 -2.78 -20.99
N GLY A 188 20.06 -1.47 -21.05
CA GLY A 188 21.18 -0.94 -21.84
C GLY A 188 22.57 -1.19 -21.26
N ALA A 189 22.68 -1.53 -19.97
CA ALA A 189 23.98 -1.66 -19.28
C ALA A 189 24.61 -3.06 -19.34
N SER A 190 23.89 -4.09 -19.82
CA SER A 190 24.34 -5.50 -19.74
C SER A 190 25.01 -6.02 -21.02
N HIS A 191 25.26 -5.22 -22.05
CA HIS A 191 25.75 -5.74 -23.34
C HIS A 191 27.02 -5.09 -23.84
N VAL A 192 28.06 -4.96 -23.03
CA VAL A 192 29.46 -4.78 -23.51
C VAL A 192 30.41 -5.53 -22.58
N SER A 193 30.63 -6.82 -22.83
CA SER A 193 31.90 -7.47 -22.52
C SER A 193 32.30 -8.32 -23.72
N ARG A 194 32.85 -7.67 -24.72
CA ARG A 194 33.65 -8.36 -25.76
C ARG A 194 35.05 -8.52 -25.23
N HIS A 195 35.44 -9.76 -24.95
CA HIS A 195 36.84 -10.15 -24.82
C HIS A 195 37.53 -9.97 -26.18
N PRO A 196 38.68 -9.30 -26.27
CA PRO A 196 39.65 -9.53 -27.33
C PRO A 196 40.64 -10.60 -26.89
N ARG A 197 41.07 -11.35 -27.85
CA ARG A 197 42.04 -12.48 -27.86
C ARG A 197 43.38 -12.11 -27.23
#